data_055b8fc750aa3a2eeff4c8a32e4f1783
#
_entry.id   055b8fc750aa3a2eeff4c8a32e4f1783
#
_cell.length_a   1.000
_cell.length_b   1.000
_cell.length_c   1.000
_cell.angle_alpha   90.00
_cell.angle_beta   90.00
_cell.angle_gamma   90.00
#
_symmetry.space_group_name_H-M   'P 1'
#
loop_
_entity.id
_entity.type
_entity.pdbx_description
1 polymer ?
#
loop_
_entity_poly.entity_id
_entity_poly.type
_entity_poly.pdbx_seq_one_letter_code
_entity_poly.pdbx_strand_id
1 'polypeptide(L)'
;KGSKGDLLELYCGNGNFSIALADLFNRVVATEISKTSVRAANDNKTMNGITNIDFAKVSAEEFTAHMNGSHLRRRLEDLALESADFQTVLVDPPRAGLDIESCRMIASYNNIVYISCNPNTLEDNLKELTKTHNIVRFAMFDQFPYTHHIESGVYLVKR
;
A
#
# COMPACT_ATOMS: atom_id res chain seq x y z
N LYS A 1 14.73 19.63 -8.74
CA LYS A 1 13.86 18.45 -8.76
C LYS A 1 13.79 18.01 -7.31
N GLY A 2 12.62 18.11 -6.66
CA GLY A 2 12.42 17.56 -5.32
C GLY A 2 12.65 16.04 -5.32
N SER A 3 13.00 15.47 -4.17
CA SER A 3 13.07 14.02 -4.00
C SER A 3 11.72 13.41 -4.39
N LYS A 4 11.74 12.29 -5.13
CA LYS A 4 10.51 11.58 -5.47
C LYS A 4 9.86 10.92 -4.25
N GLY A 5 10.59 10.84 -3.12
CA GLY A 5 10.21 10.06 -1.93
C GLY A 5 10.18 8.56 -2.20
N ASP A 6 9.77 7.81 -1.19
CA ASP A 6 9.60 6.36 -1.26
C ASP A 6 8.11 5.98 -1.18
N LEU A 7 7.76 4.84 -1.79
CA LEU A 7 6.42 4.26 -1.74
C LEU A 7 6.41 3.08 -0.77
N LEU A 8 5.44 3.08 0.14
CA LEU A 8 5.02 1.88 0.86
C LEU A 8 3.79 1.31 0.16
N GLU A 9 3.78 0.02 -0.16
CA GLU A 9 2.59 -0.68 -0.64
C GLU A 9 2.22 -1.80 0.32
N LEU A 10 0.97 -1.81 0.78
CA LEU A 10 0.41 -2.90 1.59
C LEU A 10 -0.54 -3.73 0.72
N TYR A 11 -0.53 -5.05 0.93
CA TYR A 11 -1.33 -6.01 0.16
C TYR A 11 -0.93 -6.04 -1.33
N CYS A 12 0.37 -6.09 -1.63
CA CYS A 12 0.86 -5.91 -3.00
C CYS A 12 0.56 -7.09 -3.95
N GLY A 13 0.11 -8.23 -3.43
CA GLY A 13 -0.15 -9.41 -4.25
C GLY A 13 1.08 -9.82 -5.08
N ASN A 14 0.91 -9.90 -6.40
CA ASN A 14 1.99 -10.22 -7.35
C ASN A 14 2.84 -9.00 -7.75
N GLY A 15 2.68 -7.86 -7.07
CA GLY A 15 3.48 -6.65 -7.30
C GLY A 15 3.02 -5.81 -8.49
N ASN A 16 1.76 -5.89 -8.91
CA ASN A 16 1.28 -5.20 -10.10
C ASN A 16 1.44 -3.69 -10.00
N PHE A 17 0.99 -3.09 -8.89
CA PHE A 17 1.14 -1.64 -8.67
C PHE A 17 2.59 -1.27 -8.35
N SER A 18 3.28 -2.06 -7.51
CA SER A 18 4.71 -1.82 -7.22
C SER A 18 5.54 -1.68 -8.48
N ILE A 19 5.36 -2.61 -9.43
CA ILE A 19 6.08 -2.66 -10.70
C ILE A 19 5.69 -1.47 -11.59
N ALA A 20 4.38 -1.22 -11.74
CA ALA A 20 3.89 -0.14 -12.60
C ALA A 20 4.30 1.26 -12.12
N LEU A 21 4.51 1.42 -10.80
CA LEU A 21 4.81 2.71 -10.17
C LEU A 21 6.30 2.89 -9.83
N ALA A 22 7.14 1.86 -10.01
CA ALA A 22 8.55 1.86 -9.57
C ALA A 22 9.34 3.10 -10.03
N ASP A 23 9.15 3.52 -11.27
CA ASP A 23 9.86 4.66 -11.87
C ASP A 23 9.45 6.03 -11.29
N LEU A 24 8.33 6.07 -10.55
CA LEU A 24 7.82 7.30 -9.93
C LEU A 24 8.45 7.57 -8.56
N PHE A 25 9.11 6.58 -7.97
CA PHE A 25 9.67 6.65 -6.61
C PHE A 25 11.16 6.32 -6.59
N ASN A 26 11.87 6.77 -5.55
CA ASN A 26 13.26 6.40 -5.36
C ASN A 26 13.36 4.91 -4.97
N ARG A 27 12.48 4.46 -4.08
CA ARG A 27 12.39 3.09 -3.59
C ARG A 27 10.91 2.72 -3.37
N VAL A 28 10.59 1.45 -3.57
CA VAL A 28 9.30 0.87 -3.21
C VAL A 28 9.54 -0.24 -2.18
N VAL A 29 8.84 -0.20 -1.07
CA VAL A 29 8.75 -1.32 -0.13
C VAL A 29 7.32 -1.84 -0.17
N ALA A 30 7.16 -3.12 -0.51
CA ALA A 30 5.86 -3.73 -0.72
C ALA A 30 5.68 -4.97 0.16
N THR A 31 4.53 -5.08 0.82
CA THR A 31 4.24 -6.16 1.77
C THR A 31 3.12 -7.06 1.28
N GLU A 32 3.28 -8.36 1.52
CA GLU A 32 2.30 -9.39 1.17
C GLU A 32 2.46 -10.60 2.09
N ILE A 33 1.36 -11.17 2.56
CA ILE A 33 1.39 -12.33 3.47
C ILE A 33 1.61 -13.65 2.73
N SER A 34 1.14 -13.76 1.49
CA SER A 34 1.22 -14.97 0.67
C SER A 34 2.64 -15.20 0.14
N LYS A 35 3.24 -16.33 0.53
CA LYS A 35 4.57 -16.73 0.04
C LYS A 35 4.60 -16.90 -1.49
N THR A 36 3.54 -17.42 -2.07
CA THR A 36 3.44 -17.64 -3.52
C THR A 36 3.34 -16.30 -4.25
N SER A 37 2.58 -15.37 -3.73
CA SER A 37 2.45 -14.02 -4.32
C SER A 37 3.77 -13.25 -4.23
N VAL A 38 4.47 -13.28 -3.08
CA VAL A 38 5.79 -12.64 -2.94
C VAL A 38 6.81 -13.24 -3.90
N ARG A 39 6.77 -14.56 -4.12
CA ARG A 39 7.63 -15.19 -5.13
C ARG A 39 7.31 -14.69 -6.53
N ALA A 40 6.04 -14.70 -6.91
CA ALA A 40 5.59 -14.18 -8.20
C ALA A 40 5.95 -12.70 -8.40
N ALA A 41 5.82 -11.87 -7.35
CA ALA A 41 6.22 -10.47 -7.39
C ALA A 41 7.72 -10.30 -7.67
N ASN A 42 8.59 -11.11 -7.05
CA ASN A 42 10.03 -11.10 -7.33
C ASN A 42 10.36 -11.58 -8.75
N ASP A 43 9.67 -12.62 -9.24
CA ASP A 43 9.82 -13.09 -10.61
C ASP A 43 9.41 -11.98 -11.60
N ASN A 44 8.27 -11.31 -11.37
CA ASN A 44 7.78 -10.20 -12.17
C ASN A 44 8.73 -8.99 -12.13
N LYS A 45 9.27 -8.64 -10.96
CA LYS A 45 10.29 -7.59 -10.80
C LYS A 45 11.50 -7.88 -11.70
N THR A 46 12.00 -9.12 -11.66
CA THR A 46 13.15 -9.57 -12.45
C THR A 46 12.85 -9.52 -13.95
N MET A 47 11.69 -10.03 -14.36
CA MET A 47 11.26 -10.03 -15.78
C MET A 47 11.14 -8.60 -16.35
N ASN A 48 10.80 -7.62 -15.53
CA ASN A 48 10.69 -6.22 -15.94
C ASN A 48 11.98 -5.41 -15.73
N GLY A 49 13.07 -6.03 -15.25
CA GLY A 49 14.36 -5.37 -15.06
C GLY A 49 14.35 -4.28 -13.97
N ILE A 50 13.41 -4.35 -13.03
CA ILE A 50 13.25 -3.35 -11.96
C ILE A 50 14.17 -3.70 -10.78
N THR A 51 14.84 -2.70 -10.21
CA THR A 51 15.83 -2.90 -9.14
C THR A 51 15.47 -2.23 -7.82
N ASN A 52 14.59 -1.23 -7.83
CA ASN A 52 14.28 -0.38 -6.68
C ASN A 52 13.04 -0.83 -5.87
N ILE A 53 12.64 -2.09 -5.95
CA ILE A 53 11.53 -2.65 -5.16
C ILE A 53 12.05 -3.71 -4.20
N ASP A 54 11.62 -3.65 -2.94
CA ASP A 54 11.81 -4.68 -1.94
C ASP A 54 10.47 -5.30 -1.54
N PHE A 55 10.27 -6.59 -1.83
CA PHE A 55 9.09 -7.33 -1.44
C PHE A 55 9.31 -8.06 -0.12
N ALA A 56 8.49 -7.77 0.89
CA ALA A 56 8.53 -8.40 2.20
C ALA A 56 7.35 -9.34 2.43
N LYS A 57 7.62 -10.58 2.85
CA LYS A 57 6.58 -11.50 3.29
C LYS A 57 6.15 -11.18 4.72
N VAL A 58 5.22 -10.26 4.86
CA VAL A 58 4.68 -9.80 6.14
C VAL A 58 3.25 -9.27 5.92
N SER A 59 2.36 -9.45 6.89
CA SER A 59 1.01 -8.87 6.78
C SER A 59 1.04 -7.36 7.04
N ALA A 60 -0.03 -6.66 6.64
CA ALA A 60 -0.17 -5.22 6.91
C ALA A 60 -0.23 -4.93 8.41
N GLU A 61 -0.89 -5.80 9.19
CA GLU A 61 -0.99 -5.69 10.65
C GLU A 61 0.39 -5.90 11.31
N GLU A 62 1.18 -6.87 10.84
CA GLU A 62 2.54 -7.10 11.32
C GLU A 62 3.47 -5.93 10.98
N PHE A 63 3.33 -5.38 9.77
CA PHE A 63 4.06 -4.17 9.37
C PHE A 63 3.65 -2.97 10.24
N THR A 64 2.34 -2.77 10.45
CA THR A 64 1.81 -1.73 11.33
C THR A 64 2.36 -1.85 12.75
N ALA A 65 2.35 -3.06 13.32
CA ALA A 65 2.90 -3.31 14.64
C ALA A 65 4.39 -2.99 14.72
N HIS A 66 5.17 -3.32 13.69
CA HIS A 66 6.60 -2.99 13.62
C HIS A 66 6.81 -1.46 13.59
N MET A 67 6.06 -0.74 12.76
CA MET A 67 6.13 0.73 12.69
C MET A 67 5.73 1.40 14.00
N ASN A 68 4.88 0.77 14.80
CA ASN A 68 4.49 1.20 16.14
C ASN A 68 5.47 0.76 17.26
N GLY A 69 6.64 0.23 16.91
CA GLY A 69 7.72 -0.10 17.86
C GLY A 69 7.73 -1.55 18.36
N SER A 70 6.95 -2.44 17.80
CA SER A 70 6.99 -3.86 18.12
C SER A 70 8.14 -4.57 17.40
N HIS A 71 9.12 -5.10 18.12
CA HIS A 71 10.32 -5.77 17.56
C HIS A 71 10.05 -7.18 17.01
N LEU A 72 8.95 -7.41 16.33
CA LEU A 72 8.47 -8.77 16.06
C LEU A 72 9.08 -9.48 14.84
N ARG A 73 9.87 -8.83 13.94
CA ARG A 73 10.33 -9.54 12.74
C ARG A 73 11.69 -9.07 12.19
N ARG A 74 12.69 -9.97 12.22
CA ARG A 74 14.00 -9.85 11.52
C ARG A 74 13.87 -9.44 10.05
N ARG A 75 12.81 -9.89 9.36
CA ARG A 75 12.61 -9.62 7.92
C ARG A 75 12.39 -8.16 7.59
N LEU A 76 11.91 -7.35 8.53
CA LEU A 76 11.74 -5.91 8.35
C LEU A 76 13.00 -5.14 8.75
N GLU A 77 13.80 -5.69 9.68
CA GLU A 77 15.10 -5.12 10.06
C GLU A 77 16.07 -5.07 8.87
N ASP A 78 16.06 -6.13 8.02
CA ASP A 78 16.90 -6.21 6.82
C ASP A 78 16.55 -5.15 5.76
N LEU A 79 15.38 -4.51 5.85
CA LEU A 79 14.92 -3.50 4.89
C LEU A 79 15.38 -2.08 5.22
N ALA A 80 16.10 -1.86 6.32
CA ALA A 80 16.56 -0.54 6.74
C ALA A 80 15.48 0.55 6.63
N LEU A 81 14.29 0.27 7.20
CA LEU A 81 13.09 1.13 7.09
C LEU A 81 13.32 2.50 7.74
N GLU A 82 14.23 2.61 8.69
CA GLU A 82 14.59 3.87 9.36
C GLU A 82 15.18 4.91 8.39
N SER A 83 15.76 4.46 7.29
CA SER A 83 16.30 5.33 6.24
C SER A 83 15.32 5.66 5.12
N ALA A 84 14.11 5.05 5.13
CA ALA A 84 13.11 5.24 4.10
C ALA A 84 12.37 6.59 4.28
N ASP A 85 12.22 7.32 3.18
CA ASP A 85 11.42 8.56 3.11
C ASP A 85 10.05 8.26 2.51
N PHE A 86 9.23 7.51 3.26
CA PHE A 86 7.89 7.15 2.82
C PHE A 86 6.98 8.38 2.77
N GLN A 87 6.81 8.97 1.59
CA GLN A 87 5.89 10.08 1.34
C GLN A 87 4.51 9.60 0.92
N THR A 88 4.43 8.43 0.34
CA THR A 88 3.18 7.87 -0.21
C THR A 88 2.99 6.43 0.27
N VAL A 89 1.76 6.11 0.66
CA VAL A 89 1.33 4.74 0.90
C VAL A 89 0.23 4.37 -0.09
N LEU A 90 0.34 3.18 -0.69
CA LEU A 90 -0.70 2.55 -1.50
C LEU A 90 -1.23 1.33 -0.75
N VAL A 91 -2.55 1.20 -0.70
CA VAL A 91 -3.22 0.06 -0.10
C VAL A 91 -4.29 -0.50 -1.02
N ASP A 92 -4.31 -1.82 -1.18
CA ASP A 92 -5.35 -2.58 -1.90
C ASP A 92 -5.82 -3.75 -1.01
N PRO A 93 -6.52 -3.43 0.09
CA PRO A 93 -6.89 -4.42 1.10
C PRO A 93 -7.97 -5.38 0.60
N PRO A 94 -8.15 -6.53 1.27
CA PRO A 94 -9.27 -7.42 1.01
C PRO A 94 -10.62 -6.73 1.28
N ARG A 95 -11.73 -7.39 0.93
CA ARG A 95 -13.11 -6.86 1.05
C ARG A 95 -13.49 -6.36 2.46
N ALA A 96 -12.80 -6.82 3.48
CA ALA A 96 -13.00 -6.36 4.86
C ALA A 96 -12.49 -4.92 5.11
N GLY A 97 -11.70 -4.36 4.18
CA GLY A 97 -11.02 -3.08 4.37
C GLY A 97 -9.84 -3.17 5.33
N LEU A 98 -9.39 -2.03 5.82
CA LEU A 98 -8.34 -1.91 6.83
C LEU A 98 -8.96 -1.91 8.24
N ASP A 99 -8.25 -2.53 9.19
CA ASP A 99 -8.52 -2.32 10.61
C ASP A 99 -8.15 -0.90 11.05
N ILE A 100 -8.62 -0.51 12.24
CA ILE A 100 -8.44 0.87 12.73
C ILE A 100 -6.97 1.24 12.96
N GLU A 101 -6.14 0.30 13.40
CA GLU A 101 -4.72 0.55 13.66
C GLU A 101 -3.96 0.75 12.34
N SER A 102 -4.27 -0.05 11.31
CA SER A 102 -3.74 0.13 9.96
C SER A 102 -4.20 1.46 9.35
N CYS A 103 -5.46 1.86 9.53
CA CYS A 103 -5.94 3.19 9.11
C CYS A 103 -5.13 4.32 9.76
N ARG A 104 -4.88 4.23 11.07
CA ARG A 104 -4.10 5.23 11.80
C ARG A 104 -2.64 5.27 11.35
N MET A 105 -2.06 4.12 11.09
CA MET A 105 -0.70 4.02 10.60
C MET A 105 -0.57 4.68 9.22
N ILE A 106 -1.45 4.35 8.26
CA ILE A 106 -1.38 4.97 6.94
C ILE A 106 -1.71 6.48 6.96
N ALA A 107 -2.48 6.95 7.94
CA ALA A 107 -2.74 8.37 8.16
C ALA A 107 -1.50 9.17 8.63
N SER A 108 -0.38 8.51 8.93
CA SER A 108 0.89 9.20 9.21
C SER A 108 1.57 9.73 7.94
N TYR A 109 1.32 9.14 6.78
CA TYR A 109 1.94 9.50 5.50
C TYR A 109 1.28 10.72 4.85
N ASN A 110 2.00 11.40 3.96
CA ASN A 110 1.51 12.61 3.30
C ASN A 110 0.47 12.31 2.21
N ASN A 111 0.66 11.21 1.50
CA ASN A 111 -0.19 10.80 0.39
C ASN A 111 -0.68 9.38 0.59
N ILE A 112 -1.98 9.17 0.39
CA ILE A 112 -2.61 7.86 0.47
C ILE A 112 -3.30 7.56 -0.86
N VAL A 113 -2.96 6.44 -1.49
CA VAL A 113 -3.70 5.85 -2.60
C VAL A 113 -4.41 4.61 -2.07
N TYR A 114 -5.72 4.64 -2.04
CA TYR A 114 -6.55 3.55 -1.54
C TYR A 114 -7.35 2.94 -2.70
N ILE A 115 -7.11 1.68 -3.01
CA ILE A 115 -7.90 0.88 -3.96
C ILE A 115 -8.83 -0.02 -3.15
N SER A 116 -10.07 -0.18 -3.57
CA SER A 116 -11.06 -0.98 -2.84
C SER A 116 -12.04 -1.67 -3.77
N CYS A 117 -12.26 -2.95 -3.54
CA CYS A 117 -13.32 -3.74 -4.17
C CYS A 117 -14.64 -3.73 -3.36
N ASN A 118 -14.73 -2.95 -2.28
CA ASN A 118 -15.93 -2.85 -1.43
C ASN A 118 -16.17 -1.40 -1.00
N PRO A 119 -17.15 -0.70 -1.62
CA PRO A 119 -17.45 0.70 -1.30
C PRO A 119 -17.85 0.94 0.16
N ASN A 120 -18.51 -0.03 0.81
CA ASN A 120 -18.97 0.15 2.18
C ASN A 120 -17.81 0.21 3.18
N THR A 121 -16.85 -0.72 3.06
CA THR A 121 -15.67 -0.72 3.91
C THR A 121 -14.73 0.43 3.59
N LEU A 122 -14.66 0.86 2.32
CA LEU A 122 -13.96 2.07 1.93
C LEU A 122 -14.57 3.31 2.64
N GLU A 123 -15.91 3.46 2.62
CA GLU A 123 -16.59 4.56 3.31
C GLU A 123 -16.22 4.60 4.78
N ASP A 124 -16.25 3.45 5.47
CA ASP A 124 -15.90 3.38 6.89
C ASP A 124 -14.43 3.76 7.15
N ASN A 125 -13.51 3.29 6.33
CA ASN A 125 -12.10 3.68 6.45
C ASN A 125 -11.88 5.17 6.12
N LEU A 126 -12.60 5.72 5.14
CA LEU A 126 -12.54 7.15 4.81
C LEU A 126 -13.02 8.05 5.95
N LYS A 127 -13.96 7.62 6.79
CA LYS A 127 -14.37 8.36 8.01
C LYS A 127 -13.19 8.58 8.97
N GLU A 128 -12.25 7.65 9.05
CA GLU A 128 -11.03 7.80 9.85
C GLU A 128 -9.99 8.65 9.11
N LEU A 129 -9.69 8.31 7.86
CA LEU A 129 -8.64 8.96 7.08
C LEU A 129 -8.92 10.44 6.81
N THR A 130 -10.18 10.82 6.60
CA THR A 130 -10.56 12.22 6.38
C THR A 130 -10.49 13.10 7.62
N LYS A 131 -10.18 12.58 8.80
CA LYS A 131 -9.83 13.39 9.95
C LYS A 131 -8.53 14.19 9.74
N THR A 132 -7.62 13.66 8.96
CA THR A 132 -6.28 14.22 8.72
C THR A 132 -5.98 14.54 7.25
N HIS A 133 -6.75 13.98 6.31
CA HIS A 133 -6.51 14.09 4.87
C HIS A 133 -7.72 14.65 4.14
N ASN A 134 -7.46 15.31 3.02
CA ASN A 134 -8.48 15.70 2.04
C ASN A 134 -8.52 14.67 0.90
N ILE A 135 -9.72 14.28 0.46
CA ILE A 135 -9.89 13.53 -0.77
C ILE A 135 -9.64 14.49 -1.94
N VAL A 136 -8.63 14.21 -2.74
CA VAL A 136 -8.24 15.02 -3.90
C VAL A 136 -8.80 14.44 -5.19
N ARG A 137 -8.84 13.10 -5.29
CA ARG A 137 -9.40 12.40 -6.44
C ARG A 137 -10.15 11.15 -5.98
N PHE A 138 -11.23 10.86 -6.71
CA PHE A 138 -12.00 9.63 -6.59
C PHE A 138 -12.29 9.10 -7.99
N ALA A 139 -12.18 7.79 -8.18
CA ALA A 139 -12.51 7.12 -9.42
C ALA A 139 -13.23 5.79 -9.13
N MET A 140 -14.13 5.41 -10.03
CA MET A 140 -14.81 4.11 -10.02
C MET A 140 -14.47 3.37 -11.31
N PHE A 141 -14.24 2.07 -11.19
CA PHE A 141 -13.89 1.20 -12.31
C PHE A 141 -14.82 0.00 -12.35
N ASP A 142 -15.63 -0.08 -13.39
CA ASP A 142 -16.50 -1.24 -13.64
C ASP A 142 -15.73 -2.30 -14.45
N GLN A 143 -14.94 -3.09 -13.74
CA GLN A 143 -14.12 -4.17 -14.32
C GLN A 143 -14.84 -5.52 -14.33
N PHE A 144 -16.00 -5.61 -13.66
CA PHE A 144 -16.76 -6.85 -13.50
C PHE A 144 -18.19 -6.65 -14.00
N PRO A 145 -18.40 -6.41 -15.33
CA PRO A 145 -19.72 -6.15 -15.87
C PRO A 145 -20.67 -7.32 -15.56
N TYR A 146 -21.94 -7.00 -15.36
CA TYR A 146 -22.99 -7.94 -14.94
C TYR A 146 -22.85 -8.49 -13.53
N THR A 147 -22.00 -7.90 -12.68
CA THR A 147 -21.90 -8.22 -11.25
C THR A 147 -22.15 -6.97 -10.40
N HIS A 148 -22.23 -7.14 -9.08
CA HIS A 148 -22.32 -6.02 -8.14
C HIS A 148 -20.92 -5.53 -7.66
N HIS A 149 -19.85 -6.00 -8.30
CA HIS A 149 -18.47 -5.64 -7.92
C HIS A 149 -18.03 -4.38 -8.67
N ILE A 150 -17.68 -3.37 -7.92
CA ILE A 150 -17.09 -2.13 -8.43
C ILE A 150 -15.78 -1.90 -7.71
N GLU A 151 -14.72 -1.64 -8.45
CA GLU A 151 -13.47 -1.15 -7.91
C GLU A 151 -13.53 0.36 -7.74
N SER A 152 -12.99 0.86 -6.65
CA SER A 152 -12.91 2.29 -6.37
C SER A 152 -11.48 2.67 -6.02
N GLY A 153 -11.03 3.80 -6.54
CA GLY A 153 -9.73 4.37 -6.22
C GLY A 153 -9.88 5.75 -5.59
N VAL A 154 -9.21 5.98 -4.48
CA VAL A 154 -9.22 7.27 -3.78
C VAL A 154 -7.79 7.75 -3.59
N TYR A 155 -7.52 9.00 -3.94
CA TYR A 155 -6.28 9.67 -3.63
C TYR A 155 -6.52 10.75 -2.58
N LEU A 156 -5.81 10.62 -1.45
CA LEU A 156 -5.91 11.56 -0.33
C LEU A 156 -4.54 12.22 -0.09
N VAL A 157 -4.60 13.48 0.31
CA VAL A 157 -3.41 14.29 0.66
C VAL A 157 -3.61 14.87 2.05
N LYS A 158 -2.57 14.82 2.86
CA LYS A 158 -2.54 15.36 4.22
C LYS A 158 -2.85 16.87 4.21
N ARG A 159 -3.61 17.31 5.19
CA ARG A 159 -3.95 18.74 5.37
C ARG A 159 -2.76 19.56 5.81
#